data_9941da4e98c6d5494ecfc19eef72c5b9
#
_entry.id   9941da4e98c6d5494ecfc19eef72c5b9
#
_cell.length_a   1.000
_cell.length_b   1.000
_cell.length_c   1.000
_cell.angle_alpha   90.00
_cell.angle_beta   90.00
_cell.angle_gamma   90.00
#
_symmetry.space_group_name_H-M   'P 1'
#
loop_
_entity.id
_entity.type
_entity.pdbx_description
1 polymer ?
#
loop_
_entity_poly.entity_id
_entity_poly.type
_entity_poly.pdbx_seq_one_letter_code
_entity_poly.pdbx_strand_id
1 'polypeptide(L)'
;MFILEKIFRKLKKGLDEVGINLVRKYTIRSFMKERLCRQEFFYNAFTTLEFNGIDGDYVEFGSHGGLTFSLAYHEAIRRSHPAKLWAFDSFQGLPDSNEDKDSHPKWVTKGMSTSLNKFH
;
A
#
# COMPACT_ATOMS: atom_id res chain seq x y z
N MET A 1 -23.84 -44.03 -11.59
CA MET A 1 -24.07 -42.58 -11.64
C MET A 1 -23.49 -41.85 -10.40
N PHE A 2 -23.77 -42.30 -9.17
CA PHE A 2 -23.30 -41.67 -7.92
C PHE A 2 -21.77 -41.59 -7.70
N ILE A 3 -20.99 -42.55 -8.23
CA ILE A 3 -19.53 -42.57 -8.02
C ILE A 3 -18.83 -41.49 -8.86
N LEU A 4 -19.25 -41.34 -10.10
CA LEU A 4 -18.70 -40.32 -11.02
C LEU A 4 -18.95 -38.89 -10.51
N GLU A 5 -20.12 -38.61 -9.96
CA GLU A 5 -20.42 -37.29 -9.37
C GLU A 5 -19.58 -36.96 -8.13
N LYS A 6 -19.29 -37.97 -7.29
CA LYS A 6 -18.38 -37.79 -6.14
C LYS A 6 -16.95 -37.50 -6.59
N ILE A 7 -16.49 -38.20 -7.62
CA ILE A 7 -15.14 -37.94 -8.20
C ILE A 7 -15.07 -36.54 -8.80
N PHE A 8 -16.10 -36.14 -9.56
CA PHE A 8 -16.15 -34.80 -10.16
C PHE A 8 -16.17 -33.68 -9.11
N ARG A 9 -16.96 -33.83 -8.04
CA ARG A 9 -16.98 -32.87 -6.93
C ARG A 9 -15.62 -32.74 -6.23
N LYS A 10 -14.94 -33.88 -6.02
CA LYS A 10 -13.62 -33.90 -5.37
C LYS A 10 -12.55 -33.27 -6.24
N LEU A 11 -12.58 -33.50 -7.56
CA LEU A 11 -11.68 -32.86 -8.53
C LEU A 11 -11.92 -31.34 -8.62
N LYS A 12 -13.19 -30.92 -8.69
CA LYS A 12 -13.55 -29.50 -8.73
C LYS A 12 -13.07 -28.78 -7.46
N LYS A 13 -13.33 -29.35 -6.28
CA LYS A 13 -12.85 -28.77 -5.02
C LYS A 13 -11.31 -28.64 -4.98
N GLY A 14 -10.60 -29.67 -5.43
CA GLY A 14 -9.12 -29.61 -5.52
C GLY A 14 -8.62 -28.54 -6.48
N LEU A 15 -9.27 -28.38 -7.64
CA LEU A 15 -8.93 -27.32 -8.60
C LEU A 15 -9.22 -25.92 -8.05
N ASP A 16 -10.34 -25.73 -7.36
CA ASP A 16 -10.69 -24.48 -6.71
C ASP A 16 -9.68 -24.11 -5.61
N GLU A 17 -9.27 -25.08 -4.78
CA GLU A 17 -8.25 -24.87 -3.75
C GLU A 17 -6.87 -24.49 -4.34
N VAL A 18 -6.45 -25.15 -5.43
CA VAL A 18 -5.21 -24.83 -6.13
C VAL A 18 -5.30 -23.43 -6.77
N GLY A 19 -6.43 -23.11 -7.40
CA GLY A 19 -6.67 -21.80 -7.98
C GLY A 19 -6.61 -20.68 -6.95
N ILE A 20 -7.28 -20.86 -5.81
CA ILE A 20 -7.25 -19.90 -4.68
C ILE A 20 -5.84 -19.72 -4.15
N ASN A 21 -5.05 -20.79 -4.00
CA ASN A 21 -3.67 -20.70 -3.53
C ASN A 21 -2.76 -19.98 -4.52
N LEU A 22 -2.92 -20.21 -5.82
CA LEU A 22 -2.17 -19.50 -6.87
C LEU A 22 -2.50 -18.01 -6.87
N VAL A 23 -3.78 -17.64 -6.82
CA VAL A 23 -4.20 -16.23 -6.76
C VAL A 23 -3.67 -15.56 -5.50
N ARG A 24 -3.79 -16.20 -4.34
CA ARG A 24 -3.26 -15.68 -3.07
C ARG A 24 -1.73 -15.46 -3.14
N LYS A 25 -1.00 -16.43 -3.68
CA LYS A 25 0.46 -16.32 -3.84
C LYS A 25 0.84 -15.19 -4.78
N TYR A 26 0.12 -15.02 -5.88
CA TYR A 26 0.32 -13.91 -6.83
C TYR A 26 0.04 -12.57 -6.17
N THR A 27 -1.07 -12.43 -5.47
CA THR A 27 -1.45 -11.19 -4.78
C THR A 27 -0.42 -10.78 -3.72
N ILE A 28 0.04 -11.72 -2.89
CA ILE A 28 1.09 -11.47 -1.90
C ILE A 28 2.38 -11.02 -2.59
N ARG A 29 2.77 -11.69 -3.67
CA ARG A 29 4.00 -11.36 -4.42
C ARG A 29 3.93 -9.97 -5.05
N SER A 30 2.78 -9.59 -5.61
CA SER A 30 2.57 -8.25 -6.18
C SER A 30 2.62 -7.17 -5.11
N PHE A 31 2.00 -7.40 -3.96
CA PHE A 31 2.02 -6.48 -2.83
C PHE A 31 3.45 -6.28 -2.27
N MET A 32 4.20 -7.36 -2.12
CA MET A 32 5.59 -7.32 -1.69
C MET A 32 6.47 -6.55 -2.68
N LYS A 33 6.27 -6.77 -3.98
CA LYS A 33 6.99 -6.05 -5.04
C LYS A 33 6.71 -4.54 -4.98
N GLU A 34 5.46 -4.15 -4.84
CA GLU A 34 5.08 -2.73 -4.71
C GLU A 34 5.77 -2.08 -3.49
N ARG A 35 5.77 -2.75 -2.35
CA ARG A 35 6.44 -2.26 -1.15
C ARG A 35 7.94 -2.10 -1.34
N LEU A 36 8.60 -3.06 -1.99
CA LEU A 36 10.03 -2.99 -2.29
C LEU A 36 10.35 -1.83 -3.23
N CYS A 37 9.56 -1.60 -4.28
CA CYS A 37 9.75 -0.46 -5.18
C CYS A 37 9.62 0.89 -4.44
N ARG A 38 8.66 1.02 -3.52
CA ARG A 38 8.53 2.23 -2.69
C ARG A 38 9.72 2.41 -1.74
N GLN A 39 10.18 1.33 -1.13
CA GLN A 39 11.38 1.36 -0.27
C GLN A 39 12.62 1.78 -1.05
N GLU A 40 12.82 1.25 -2.25
CA GLU A 40 13.93 1.62 -3.14
C GLU A 40 13.86 3.11 -3.53
N PHE A 41 12.67 3.64 -3.78
CA PHE A 41 12.48 5.06 -4.01
C PHE A 41 13.01 5.90 -2.85
N PHE A 42 12.59 5.62 -1.61
CA PHE A 42 13.06 6.37 -0.43
C PHE A 42 14.54 6.18 -0.18
N TYR A 43 15.08 4.98 -0.40
CA TYR A 43 16.52 4.74 -0.35
C TYR A 43 17.30 5.68 -1.28
N ASN A 44 16.87 5.75 -2.54
CA ASN A 44 17.52 6.61 -3.54
C ASN A 44 17.32 8.10 -3.25
N ALA A 45 16.13 8.50 -2.84
CA ALA A 45 15.81 9.88 -2.48
C ALA A 45 16.70 10.37 -1.34
N PHE A 46 16.73 9.68 -0.21
CA PHE A 46 17.56 10.05 0.93
C PHE A 46 19.07 9.96 0.63
N THR A 47 19.50 9.02 -0.24
CA THR A 47 20.89 8.99 -0.72
C THR A 47 21.23 10.29 -1.45
N THR A 48 20.34 10.75 -2.31
CA THR A 48 20.52 11.99 -3.07
C THR A 48 20.52 13.22 -2.18
N LEU A 49 19.62 13.28 -1.19
CA LEU A 49 19.58 14.38 -0.22
C LEU A 49 20.89 14.47 0.56
N GLU A 50 21.34 13.35 1.11
CA GLU A 50 22.60 13.25 1.86
C GLU A 50 23.81 13.66 1.00
N PHE A 51 23.91 13.15 -0.22
CA PHE A 51 24.99 13.47 -1.14
C PHE A 51 25.05 14.97 -1.48
N ASN A 52 23.89 15.65 -1.55
CA ASN A 52 23.80 17.08 -1.85
C ASN A 52 23.78 17.98 -0.62
N GLY A 53 23.91 17.45 0.59
CA GLY A 53 23.87 18.20 1.84
C GLY A 53 22.53 18.89 2.09
N ILE A 54 21.42 18.26 1.73
CA ILE A 54 20.07 18.80 1.91
C ILE A 54 19.47 18.23 3.18
N ASP A 55 19.25 19.07 4.18
CA ASP A 55 18.75 18.72 5.52
C ASP A 55 17.28 19.16 5.75
N GLY A 56 16.52 19.34 4.70
CA GLY A 56 15.13 19.79 4.79
C GLY A 56 14.18 18.75 5.42
N ASP A 57 13.03 19.23 5.89
CA ASP A 57 11.98 18.37 6.45
C ASP A 57 11.27 17.55 5.37
N TYR A 58 10.79 16.34 5.76
CA TYR A 58 9.93 15.53 4.93
C TYR A 58 8.46 15.81 5.26
N VAL A 59 7.67 16.10 4.24
CA VAL A 59 6.24 16.38 4.39
C VAL A 59 5.43 15.48 3.47
N GLU A 60 4.43 14.77 4.03
CA GLU A 60 3.52 13.90 3.29
C GLU A 60 2.08 14.35 3.47
N PHE A 61 1.39 14.63 2.36
CA PHE A 61 -0.04 14.93 2.33
C PHE A 61 -0.82 13.72 1.83
N GLY A 62 -1.85 13.31 2.58
CA GLY A 62 -2.63 12.11 2.27
C GLY A 62 -1.91 10.83 2.67
N SER A 63 -1.46 10.76 3.91
CA SER A 63 -0.65 9.64 4.43
C SER A 63 -1.42 8.32 4.57
N HIS A 64 -2.76 8.35 4.50
CA HIS A 64 -3.63 7.19 4.56
C HIS A 64 -3.22 6.22 5.69
N GLY A 65 -2.83 4.98 5.37
CA GLY A 65 -2.37 3.98 6.36
C GLY A 65 -0.91 4.13 6.80
N GLY A 66 -0.21 5.24 6.42
CA GLY A 66 1.14 5.55 6.88
C GLY A 66 2.26 4.69 6.29
N LEU A 67 2.00 3.86 5.26
CA LEU A 67 3.02 2.99 4.70
C LEU A 67 4.21 3.76 4.13
N THR A 68 3.96 4.75 3.28
CA THR A 68 4.99 5.61 2.68
C THR A 68 5.70 6.45 3.72
N PHE A 69 4.95 7.02 4.66
CA PHE A 69 5.50 7.76 5.78
C PHE A 69 6.45 6.91 6.64
N SER A 70 6.07 5.67 6.96
CA SER A 70 6.93 4.77 7.73
C SER A 70 8.20 4.38 6.97
N LEU A 71 8.13 4.21 5.64
CA LEU A 71 9.32 3.94 4.84
C LEU A 71 10.28 5.13 4.82
N ALA A 72 9.77 6.36 4.66
CA ALA A 72 10.56 7.58 4.76
C ALA A 72 11.21 7.71 6.14
N TYR A 73 10.44 7.47 7.21
CA TYR A 73 10.93 7.50 8.58
C TYR A 73 12.09 6.51 8.81
N HIS A 74 11.93 5.26 8.35
CA HIS A 74 12.99 4.25 8.48
C HIS A 74 14.26 4.63 7.72
N GLU A 75 14.15 5.21 6.53
CA GLU A 75 15.31 5.65 5.78
C GLU A 75 16.00 6.85 6.44
N ALA A 76 15.24 7.82 6.96
CA ALA A 76 15.79 8.94 7.70
C ALA A 76 16.59 8.48 8.94
N ILE A 77 16.02 7.60 9.75
CA ILE A 77 16.71 7.04 10.93
C ILE A 77 17.95 6.24 10.53
N ARG A 78 17.83 5.35 9.55
CA ARG A 78 18.95 4.51 9.09
C ARG A 78 20.16 5.32 8.67
N ARG A 79 19.94 6.51 8.16
CA ARG A 79 20.98 7.45 7.71
C ARG A 79 21.35 8.53 8.71
N SER A 80 20.70 8.54 9.88
CA SER A 80 20.83 9.64 10.86
C SER A 80 20.56 11.02 10.22
N HIS A 81 19.63 11.05 9.24
CA HIS A 81 19.26 12.27 8.55
C HIS A 81 18.49 13.20 9.50
N PRO A 82 18.81 14.50 9.59
CA PRO A 82 18.23 15.41 10.59
C PRO A 82 16.79 15.86 10.30
N ALA A 83 16.19 15.44 9.18
CA ALA A 83 14.84 15.81 8.77
C ALA A 83 13.81 15.52 9.87
N LYS A 84 12.93 16.48 10.13
CA LYS A 84 11.67 16.22 10.81
C LYS A 84 10.66 15.70 9.80
N LEU A 85 9.81 14.78 10.22
CA LEU A 85 8.82 14.18 9.35
C LEU A 85 7.42 14.62 9.78
N TRP A 86 6.62 15.07 8.81
CA TRP A 86 5.28 15.59 9.01
C TRP A 86 4.29 14.84 8.13
N ALA A 87 3.26 14.24 8.74
CA ALA A 87 2.19 13.56 8.04
C ALA A 87 0.89 14.36 8.19
N PHE A 88 0.26 14.70 7.07
CA PHE A 88 -1.02 15.40 7.02
C PHE A 88 -2.07 14.52 6.36
N ASP A 89 -3.14 14.22 7.08
CA ASP A 89 -4.27 13.45 6.57
C ASP A 89 -5.56 13.96 7.20
N SER A 90 -6.66 13.90 6.46
CA SER A 90 -7.97 14.26 7.00
C SER A 90 -8.54 13.18 7.91
N PHE A 91 -8.07 11.93 7.78
CA PHE A 91 -8.61 10.71 8.38
C PHE A 91 -10.07 10.43 8.03
N GLN A 92 -10.64 11.20 7.09
CA GLN A 92 -12.03 11.09 6.63
C GLN A 92 -12.14 10.34 5.29
N GLY A 93 -11.00 10.09 4.64
CA GLY A 93 -10.93 9.51 3.30
C GLY A 93 -11.19 10.55 2.20
N LEU A 94 -11.53 10.05 1.01
CA LEU A 94 -11.80 10.90 -0.15
C LEU A 94 -13.07 11.72 0.06
N PRO A 95 -13.10 13.00 -0.38
CA PRO A 95 -14.30 13.83 -0.38
C PRO A 95 -15.37 13.29 -1.33
N ASP A 96 -16.54 13.89 -1.31
CA ASP A 96 -17.57 13.59 -2.28
C ASP A 96 -17.09 13.92 -3.70
N SER A 97 -17.20 12.93 -4.59
CA SER A 97 -16.81 13.10 -5.99
C SER A 97 -17.87 13.86 -6.78
N ASN A 98 -17.45 14.74 -7.67
CA ASN A 98 -18.32 15.33 -8.67
C ASN A 98 -18.34 14.38 -9.88
N GLU A 99 -19.51 13.74 -10.17
CA GLU A 99 -19.65 12.74 -11.23
C GLU A 99 -19.17 13.21 -12.61
N ASP A 100 -19.29 14.49 -12.90
CA ASP A 100 -18.87 15.06 -14.18
C ASP A 100 -17.35 15.28 -14.31
N LYS A 101 -16.64 15.45 -13.20
CA LYS A 101 -15.21 15.84 -13.18
C LYS A 101 -14.30 14.77 -12.61
N ASP A 102 -14.78 13.99 -11.65
CA ASP A 102 -13.97 13.08 -10.84
C ASP A 102 -14.33 11.61 -11.11
N SER A 103 -14.91 11.31 -12.29
CA SER A 103 -15.32 9.94 -12.63
C SER A 103 -14.12 9.00 -12.72
N HIS A 104 -13.91 8.22 -11.67
CA HIS A 104 -12.90 7.16 -11.65
C HIS A 104 -13.43 5.94 -10.89
N PRO A 105 -13.34 4.73 -11.47
CA PRO A 105 -13.97 3.53 -10.89
C PRO A 105 -13.47 3.12 -9.50
N LYS A 106 -12.32 3.63 -9.07
CA LYS A 106 -11.73 3.35 -7.74
C LYS A 106 -11.95 4.47 -6.73
N TRP A 107 -12.48 5.61 -7.15
CA TRP A 107 -12.71 6.75 -6.26
C TRP A 107 -14.13 6.73 -5.74
N VAL A 108 -14.25 6.29 -4.51
CA VAL A 108 -15.53 6.21 -3.80
C VAL A 108 -15.47 7.17 -2.63
N THR A 109 -16.52 7.94 -2.42
CA THR A 109 -16.70 8.82 -1.26
C THR A 109 -16.30 8.10 0.04
N LYS A 110 -15.49 8.74 0.87
CA LYS A 110 -14.88 8.17 2.09
C LYS A 110 -13.98 6.94 1.84
N GLY A 111 -13.71 6.61 0.59
CA GLY A 111 -12.68 5.63 0.27
C GLY A 111 -11.31 6.07 0.81
N MET A 112 -10.42 5.12 1.06
CA MET A 112 -9.07 5.35 1.61
C MET A 112 -9.07 6.03 3.00
N SER A 113 -10.17 5.98 3.76
CA SER A 113 -10.18 6.46 5.13
C SER A 113 -9.35 5.55 6.05
N THR A 114 -8.61 6.16 6.96
CA THR A 114 -7.90 5.44 8.03
C THR A 114 -8.18 6.13 9.35
N SER A 115 -8.56 5.39 10.37
CA SER A 115 -8.78 6.01 11.68
C SER A 115 -7.46 6.44 12.32
N LEU A 116 -7.46 7.58 13.00
CA LEU A 116 -6.28 8.09 13.71
C LEU A 116 -5.65 7.04 14.64
N ASN A 117 -6.46 6.22 15.30
CA ASN A 117 -5.99 5.17 16.21
C ASN A 117 -5.22 4.02 15.50
N LYS A 118 -5.34 3.90 14.18
CA LYS A 118 -4.59 2.92 13.40
C LYS A 118 -3.31 3.49 12.79
N PHE A 119 -3.16 4.80 12.85
CA PHE A 119 -2.00 5.50 12.31
C PHE A 119 -0.82 5.51 13.32
N HIS A 120 -1.12 5.32 14.60
CA HIS A 120 -0.13 5.32 15.69
C HIS A 120 0.54 3.97 15.89
#